data_04c11abaa5f6f779640a21ed9e8dddaa
#
_entry.id   04c11abaa5f6f779640a21ed9e8dddaa
#
_cell.length_a   1.000
_cell.length_b   1.000
_cell.length_c   1.000
_cell.angle_alpha   90.00
_cell.angle_beta   90.00
_cell.angle_gamma   90.00
#
_symmetry.space_group_name_H-M   'P 1'
#
loop_
_entity.id
_entity.type
_entity.pdbx_description
1 polymer ?
#
loop_
_entity_poly.entity_id
_entity_poly.type
_entity_poly.pdbx_seq_one_letter_code
_entity_poly.pdbx_strand_id
1 'polypeptide(L)'
;MPTYDADFDAESDNNSHSLMVRLVGPDKRVLDVGCATGYLGEALIARGCRVSGVEIDAEAAGRAAKLFDEVLVADLVDVDLVAHFGAGSFDVVVLGDVLEHMVDPDRLLRHVVGLLAPGGSVVISTPNVTHGSLRLALLQGRWRYTDLGLLDRTHVRFFDRRGLLALIEGAGLVATDVRPTTADPLGVEVDVDWPALPPGVIDWVREQPDGQTYQFVVRAVRADADGDLQTMRTRLEELEGELREAREQSAQAQARAERAARDLEAAQHRAGDAEQQLHAVQSTVTWRTLAAPRRVYGLMKGGRRR
;
A
#
# COMPACT_ATOMS: atom_id res chain seq x y z
N MET A 1 -2.59 -29.25 -1.50
CA MET A 1 -2.58 -27.79 -1.35
C MET A 1 -1.65 -27.20 -2.38
N PRO A 2 -1.87 -25.97 -2.89
CA PRO A 2 -0.89 -25.34 -3.75
C PRO A 2 0.42 -25.20 -2.99
N THR A 3 1.52 -25.63 -3.60
CA THR A 3 2.86 -25.52 -3.00
C THR A 3 3.27 -24.06 -3.15
N TYR A 4 3.27 -23.28 -2.08
CA TYR A 4 3.81 -21.93 -2.04
C TYR A 4 5.34 -22.04 -2.06
N ASP A 5 5.92 -21.87 -3.22
CA ASP A 5 7.36 -21.80 -3.47
C ASP A 5 7.58 -20.50 -4.22
N ALA A 6 7.90 -19.43 -3.50
CA ALA A 6 8.04 -18.09 -4.06
C ALA A 6 9.51 -17.69 -4.08
N ASP A 7 10.08 -17.65 -5.27
CA ASP A 7 11.32 -16.92 -5.48
C ASP A 7 10.97 -15.42 -5.48
N PHE A 8 11.52 -14.64 -4.55
CA PHE A 8 11.23 -13.22 -4.43
C PHE A 8 12.52 -12.40 -4.35
N ASP A 9 12.50 -11.20 -4.92
CA ASP A 9 13.58 -10.24 -4.82
C ASP A 9 13.57 -9.59 -3.43
N ALA A 10 14.51 -9.96 -2.57
CA ALA A 10 14.64 -9.46 -1.19
C ALA A 10 14.84 -7.92 -1.11
N GLU A 11 15.28 -7.29 -2.19
CA GLU A 11 15.49 -5.84 -2.27
C GLU A 11 14.26 -5.07 -2.78
N SER A 12 13.21 -5.77 -3.21
CA SER A 12 11.98 -5.14 -3.70
C SER A 12 11.28 -4.33 -2.61
N ASP A 13 10.91 -3.08 -2.90
CA ASP A 13 10.15 -2.23 -1.99
C ASP A 13 8.64 -2.50 -2.02
N ASN A 14 8.16 -3.30 -2.97
CA ASN A 14 6.75 -3.59 -3.19
C ASN A 14 6.46 -5.10 -3.21
N ASN A 15 7.06 -5.85 -2.30
CA ASN A 15 6.82 -7.28 -2.11
C ASN A 15 6.66 -7.56 -0.61
N SER A 16 5.62 -8.30 -0.21
CA SER A 16 5.32 -8.57 1.21
C SER A 16 6.44 -9.32 1.91
N HIS A 17 7.05 -10.32 1.27
CA HIS A 17 8.15 -11.09 1.85
C HIS A 17 9.39 -10.21 2.08
N SER A 18 9.76 -9.37 1.11
CA SER A 18 10.87 -8.42 1.24
C SER A 18 10.63 -7.40 2.35
N LEU A 19 9.41 -6.91 2.48
CA LEU A 19 9.01 -6.02 3.57
C LEU A 19 9.08 -6.73 4.92
N MET A 20 8.60 -7.99 5.00
CA MET A 20 8.70 -8.79 6.23
C MET A 20 10.16 -9.03 6.63
N VAL A 21 11.04 -9.44 5.71
CA VAL A 21 12.47 -9.64 5.98
C VAL A 21 13.12 -8.35 6.52
N ARG A 22 12.74 -7.19 6.00
CA ARG A 22 13.23 -5.90 6.52
C ARG A 22 12.71 -5.56 7.91
N LEU A 23 11.43 -5.84 8.19
CA LEU A 23 10.83 -5.58 9.50
C LEU A 23 11.31 -6.54 10.58
N VAL A 24 11.69 -7.76 10.24
CA VAL A 24 12.36 -8.72 11.14
C VAL A 24 13.73 -8.21 11.52
N GLY A 25 14.53 -7.74 10.56
CA GLY A 25 15.91 -7.33 10.76
C GLY A 25 16.91 -8.50 10.88
N PRO A 26 18.22 -8.23 11.01
CA PRO A 26 19.24 -9.25 11.09
C PRO A 26 19.40 -9.83 12.51
N ASP A 27 20.08 -10.99 12.59
CA ASP A 27 20.60 -11.59 13.83
C ASP A 27 19.50 -11.85 14.89
N LYS A 28 18.33 -12.34 14.47
CA LYS A 28 17.17 -12.62 15.33
C LYS A 28 16.91 -14.12 15.47
N ARG A 29 16.32 -14.49 16.62
CA ARG A 29 15.66 -15.79 16.80
C ARG A 29 14.24 -15.61 16.30
N VAL A 30 13.88 -16.29 15.24
CA VAL A 30 12.60 -16.13 14.54
C VAL A 30 11.79 -17.42 14.59
N LEU A 31 10.49 -17.29 14.89
CA LEU A 31 9.54 -18.35 14.62
C LEU A 31 8.72 -17.96 13.38
N ASP A 32 8.79 -18.77 12.35
CA ASP A 32 8.00 -18.63 11.12
C ASP A 32 6.77 -19.55 11.23
N VAL A 33 5.61 -18.96 11.46
CA VAL A 33 4.34 -19.67 11.69
C VAL A 33 3.60 -19.79 10.36
N GLY A 34 3.34 -21.03 9.92
CA GLY A 34 2.90 -21.31 8.57
C GLY A 34 4.04 -21.19 7.55
N CYS A 35 5.19 -21.78 7.88
CA CYS A 35 6.45 -21.52 7.16
C CYS A 35 6.51 -22.16 5.76
N ALA A 36 5.51 -22.92 5.33
CA ALA A 36 5.46 -23.62 4.05
C ALA A 36 6.77 -24.36 3.77
N THR A 37 7.40 -24.13 2.62
CA THR A 37 8.67 -24.78 2.23
C THR A 37 9.92 -24.13 2.84
N GLY A 38 9.75 -23.04 3.61
CA GLY A 38 10.84 -22.31 4.29
C GLY A 38 11.48 -21.21 3.46
N TYR A 39 10.87 -20.78 2.34
CA TYR A 39 11.45 -19.79 1.42
C TYR A 39 11.68 -18.40 2.11
N LEU A 40 10.76 -17.97 2.98
CA LEU A 40 10.93 -16.72 3.76
C LEU A 40 12.06 -16.88 4.78
N GLY A 41 12.09 -18.01 5.49
CA GLY A 41 13.12 -18.32 6.47
C GLY A 41 14.51 -18.42 5.85
N GLU A 42 14.66 -18.92 4.62
CA GLU A 42 15.93 -18.92 3.90
C GLU A 42 16.50 -17.49 3.75
N ALA A 43 15.66 -16.52 3.37
CA ALA A 43 16.07 -15.13 3.28
C ALA A 43 16.43 -14.52 4.65
N LEU A 44 15.75 -14.94 5.72
CA LEU A 44 16.09 -14.53 7.09
C LEU A 44 17.41 -15.13 7.56
N ILE A 45 17.66 -16.41 7.27
CA ILE A 45 18.92 -17.10 7.57
C ILE A 45 20.10 -16.42 6.87
N ALA A 46 19.93 -16.02 5.61
CA ALA A 46 20.93 -15.27 4.86
C ALA A 46 21.31 -13.92 5.53
N ARG A 47 20.45 -13.40 6.44
CA ARG A 47 20.69 -12.20 7.24
C ARG A 47 21.15 -12.49 8.69
N GLY A 48 21.60 -13.71 8.96
CA GLY A 48 22.11 -14.12 10.28
C GLY A 48 21.03 -14.54 11.28
N CYS A 49 19.77 -14.66 10.87
CA CYS A 49 18.70 -15.12 11.77
C CYS A 49 18.81 -16.64 12.01
N ARG A 50 18.36 -17.05 13.21
CA ARG A 50 18.09 -18.44 13.54
C ARG A 50 16.58 -18.65 13.43
N VAL A 51 16.15 -19.58 12.58
CA VAL A 51 14.75 -19.75 12.25
C VAL A 51 14.26 -21.12 12.71
N SER A 52 13.14 -21.13 13.45
CA SER A 52 12.29 -22.30 13.67
C SER A 52 10.97 -22.11 12.93
N GLY A 53 10.28 -23.20 12.59
CA GLY A 53 9.04 -23.14 11.82
C GLY A 53 7.92 -23.97 12.41
N VAL A 54 6.68 -23.63 12.04
CA VAL A 54 5.49 -24.46 12.24
C VAL A 54 4.77 -24.58 10.91
N GLU A 55 4.44 -25.80 10.51
CA GLU A 55 3.73 -26.07 9.23
C GLU A 55 2.81 -27.28 9.39
N ILE A 56 1.61 -27.20 8.82
CA ILE A 56 0.64 -28.31 8.85
C ILE A 56 0.93 -29.38 7.80
N ASP A 57 1.47 -28.98 6.64
CA ASP A 57 1.82 -29.89 5.55
C ASP A 57 3.19 -30.51 5.84
N ALA A 58 3.19 -31.83 6.09
CA ALA A 58 4.41 -32.58 6.43
C ALA A 58 5.46 -32.60 5.31
N GLU A 59 5.06 -32.50 4.04
CA GLU A 59 5.99 -32.49 2.90
C GLU A 59 6.68 -31.12 2.82
N ALA A 60 5.91 -30.02 2.94
CA ALA A 60 6.45 -28.67 3.00
C ALA A 60 7.36 -28.49 4.21
N ALA A 61 6.91 -28.90 5.40
CA ALA A 61 7.72 -28.91 6.62
C ALA A 61 9.03 -29.69 6.48
N GLY A 62 9.01 -30.83 5.80
CA GLY A 62 10.20 -31.63 5.51
C GLY A 62 11.21 -30.93 4.58
N ARG A 63 10.76 -29.97 3.78
CA ARG A 63 11.63 -29.10 2.96
C ARG A 63 12.23 -28.01 3.83
N ALA A 64 11.41 -27.30 4.61
CA ALA A 64 11.86 -26.26 5.53
C ALA A 64 12.85 -26.77 6.59
N ALA A 65 12.67 -28.01 7.10
CA ALA A 65 13.54 -28.63 8.10
C ALA A 65 14.99 -28.87 7.62
N LYS A 66 15.26 -28.73 6.32
CA LYS A 66 16.63 -28.79 5.79
C LYS A 66 17.41 -27.47 6.02
N LEU A 67 16.67 -26.41 6.29
CA LEU A 67 17.20 -25.04 6.42
C LEU A 67 17.10 -24.52 7.86
N PHE A 68 16.03 -24.87 8.56
CA PHE A 68 15.67 -24.32 9.87
C PHE A 68 16.30 -25.11 11.02
N ASP A 69 16.45 -24.47 12.17
CA ASP A 69 16.94 -25.12 13.40
C ASP A 69 15.96 -26.23 13.85
N GLU A 70 14.65 -25.97 13.71
CA GLU A 70 13.58 -26.88 14.06
C GLU A 70 12.32 -26.56 13.25
N VAL A 71 11.54 -27.58 12.84
CA VAL A 71 10.21 -27.41 12.24
C VAL A 71 9.24 -28.35 12.94
N LEU A 72 8.19 -27.76 13.52
CA LEU A 72 7.08 -28.49 14.12
C LEU A 72 5.99 -28.74 13.08
N VAL A 73 5.67 -30.00 12.83
CA VAL A 73 4.50 -30.37 11.98
C VAL A 73 3.27 -30.37 12.86
N ALA A 74 2.41 -29.35 12.76
CA ALA A 74 1.24 -29.21 13.61
C ALA A 74 0.17 -28.32 12.99
N ASP A 75 -1.10 -28.54 13.40
CA ASP A 75 -2.20 -27.62 13.14
C ASP A 75 -2.18 -26.49 14.19
N LEU A 76 -2.20 -25.23 13.72
CA LEU A 76 -2.21 -24.04 14.57
C LEU A 76 -3.49 -23.91 15.43
N VAL A 77 -4.55 -24.63 15.08
CA VAL A 77 -5.79 -24.66 15.83
C VAL A 77 -5.63 -25.44 17.15
N ASP A 78 -4.83 -26.52 17.13
CA ASP A 78 -4.76 -27.49 18.23
C ASP A 78 -3.46 -27.42 19.02
N VAL A 79 -2.39 -26.86 18.45
CA VAL A 79 -1.06 -26.89 19.04
C VAL A 79 -0.87 -25.85 20.14
N ASP A 80 -0.19 -26.22 21.23
CA ASP A 80 0.34 -25.28 22.23
C ASP A 80 1.80 -24.97 21.91
N LEU A 81 2.00 -23.86 21.17
CA LEU A 81 3.33 -23.40 20.74
C LEU A 81 4.21 -22.98 21.93
N VAL A 82 3.60 -22.43 23.01
CA VAL A 82 4.33 -22.03 24.22
C VAL A 82 4.84 -23.24 24.98
N ALA A 83 4.05 -24.30 25.06
CA ALA A 83 4.48 -25.56 25.68
C ALA A 83 5.60 -26.21 24.89
N HIS A 84 5.62 -26.09 23.55
CA HIS A 84 6.63 -26.69 22.68
C HIS A 84 7.94 -25.90 22.66
N PHE A 85 7.88 -24.61 22.32
CA PHE A 85 9.08 -23.77 22.12
C PHE A 85 9.56 -23.04 23.37
N GLY A 86 8.72 -22.95 24.40
CA GLY A 86 8.97 -22.18 25.62
C GLY A 86 8.53 -20.70 25.51
N ALA A 87 8.14 -20.14 26.64
CA ALA A 87 7.80 -18.72 26.71
C ALA A 87 9.03 -17.84 26.51
N GLY A 88 8.89 -16.73 25.77
CA GLY A 88 9.97 -15.76 25.57
C GLY A 88 11.16 -16.27 24.71
N SER A 89 10.95 -17.28 23.90
CA SER A 89 12.03 -17.93 23.14
C SER A 89 12.43 -17.19 21.88
N PHE A 90 11.59 -16.31 21.33
CA PHE A 90 11.80 -15.66 20.05
C PHE A 90 11.86 -14.14 20.15
N ASP A 91 12.78 -13.56 19.38
CA ASP A 91 12.88 -12.10 19.23
C ASP A 91 11.81 -11.59 18.25
N VAL A 92 11.45 -12.41 17.25
CA VAL A 92 10.39 -12.11 16.29
C VAL A 92 9.56 -13.36 16.00
N VAL A 93 8.24 -13.22 15.94
CA VAL A 93 7.32 -14.22 15.38
C VAL A 93 6.77 -13.68 14.09
N VAL A 94 6.84 -14.45 13.02
CA VAL A 94 6.34 -14.10 11.69
C VAL A 94 5.04 -14.85 11.41
N LEU A 95 4.03 -14.14 10.88
CA LEU A 95 2.74 -14.63 10.42
C LEU A 95 2.53 -14.13 9.00
N GLY A 96 3.17 -14.77 8.03
CA GLY A 96 3.09 -14.40 6.61
C GLY A 96 1.89 -15.04 5.93
N ASP A 97 0.84 -14.26 5.69
CA ASP A 97 -0.40 -14.71 5.04
C ASP A 97 -1.03 -15.93 5.76
N VAL A 98 -1.17 -15.83 7.08
CA VAL A 98 -1.70 -16.88 7.96
C VAL A 98 -3.06 -16.51 8.56
N LEU A 99 -3.23 -15.25 9.00
CA LEU A 99 -4.39 -14.84 9.78
C LEU A 99 -5.70 -14.96 9.02
N GLU A 100 -5.69 -14.75 7.70
CA GLU A 100 -6.85 -14.89 6.82
C GLU A 100 -7.35 -16.33 6.68
N HIS A 101 -6.48 -17.31 6.96
CA HIS A 101 -6.82 -18.73 6.94
C HIS A 101 -7.34 -19.25 8.30
N MET A 102 -7.22 -18.44 9.36
CA MET A 102 -7.62 -18.84 10.70
C MET A 102 -9.08 -18.51 11.00
N VAL A 103 -9.82 -19.46 11.56
CA VAL A 103 -11.20 -19.23 12.05
C VAL A 103 -11.19 -18.28 13.26
N ASP A 104 -10.20 -18.42 14.13
CA ASP A 104 -9.99 -17.59 15.33
C ASP A 104 -8.56 -16.98 15.34
N PRO A 105 -8.32 -15.94 14.54
CA PRO A 105 -7.01 -15.28 14.48
C PRO A 105 -6.65 -14.56 15.80
N ASP A 106 -7.65 -14.12 16.58
CA ASP A 106 -7.44 -13.52 17.90
C ASP A 106 -6.77 -14.49 18.87
N ARG A 107 -7.23 -15.73 18.89
CA ARG A 107 -6.62 -16.78 19.71
C ARG A 107 -5.17 -17.03 19.31
N LEU A 108 -4.88 -17.13 18.00
CA LEU A 108 -3.53 -17.35 17.53
C LEU A 108 -2.62 -16.20 17.92
N LEU A 109 -3.04 -14.94 17.69
CA LEU A 109 -2.22 -13.77 18.06
C LEU A 109 -1.94 -13.72 19.57
N ARG A 110 -2.93 -13.93 20.43
CA ARG A 110 -2.70 -14.00 21.88
C ARG A 110 -1.73 -15.12 22.27
N HIS A 111 -1.78 -16.25 21.56
CA HIS A 111 -0.90 -17.38 21.82
C HIS A 111 0.57 -17.02 21.47
N VAL A 112 0.80 -16.46 20.28
CA VAL A 112 2.16 -16.11 19.84
C VAL A 112 2.79 -14.98 20.66
N VAL A 113 1.99 -14.10 21.26
CA VAL A 113 2.51 -13.09 22.22
C VAL A 113 3.27 -13.75 23.37
N GLY A 114 2.85 -14.94 23.83
CA GLY A 114 3.54 -15.71 24.88
C GLY A 114 4.95 -16.15 24.50
N LEU A 115 5.24 -16.27 23.22
CA LEU A 115 6.54 -16.72 22.67
C LEU A 115 7.57 -15.59 22.56
N LEU A 116 7.12 -14.31 22.61
CA LEU A 116 8.00 -13.15 22.44
C LEU A 116 8.92 -12.95 23.64
N ALA A 117 10.21 -12.85 23.40
CA ALA A 117 11.18 -12.35 24.33
C ALA A 117 10.87 -10.90 24.76
N PRO A 118 11.43 -10.40 25.89
CA PRO A 118 11.36 -8.97 26.19
C PRO A 118 11.85 -8.10 25.03
N GLY A 119 11.04 -7.12 24.62
CA GLY A 119 11.33 -6.30 23.43
C GLY A 119 11.10 -6.99 22.08
N GLY A 120 10.56 -8.21 22.09
CA GLY A 120 10.23 -8.95 20.87
C GLY A 120 9.04 -8.37 20.10
N SER A 121 8.91 -8.75 18.83
CA SER A 121 7.87 -8.25 17.94
C SER A 121 7.19 -9.36 17.14
N VAL A 122 5.99 -9.08 16.65
CA VAL A 122 5.29 -9.90 15.64
C VAL A 122 5.37 -9.16 14.31
N VAL A 123 5.67 -9.88 13.23
CA VAL A 123 5.59 -9.37 11.84
C VAL A 123 4.49 -10.15 11.12
N ILE A 124 3.53 -9.42 10.58
CA ILE A 124 2.31 -9.97 9.98
C ILE A 124 2.21 -9.49 8.55
N SER A 125 1.86 -10.36 7.59
CA SER A 125 1.27 -9.94 6.33
C SER A 125 -0.15 -10.49 6.18
N THR A 126 -1.03 -9.74 5.50
CA THR A 126 -2.39 -10.19 5.15
C THR A 126 -2.94 -9.38 3.98
N PRO A 127 -3.77 -9.97 3.09
CA PRO A 127 -4.42 -9.28 1.99
C PRO A 127 -5.41 -8.22 2.47
N ASN A 128 -5.55 -7.15 1.67
CA ASN A 128 -6.51 -6.09 1.92
C ASN A 128 -7.82 -6.34 1.18
N VAL A 129 -8.88 -6.71 1.90
CA VAL A 129 -10.22 -6.90 1.31
C VAL A 129 -10.81 -5.62 0.73
N THR A 130 -10.29 -4.46 1.11
CA THR A 130 -10.75 -3.17 0.59
C THR A 130 -9.88 -2.65 -0.57
N HIS A 131 -9.06 -3.48 -1.19
CA HIS A 131 -8.35 -3.15 -2.42
C HIS A 131 -9.33 -2.71 -3.52
N GLY A 132 -8.91 -1.76 -4.34
CA GLY A 132 -9.77 -1.15 -5.36
C GLY A 132 -10.38 -2.13 -6.33
N SER A 133 -9.70 -3.21 -6.68
CA SER A 133 -10.24 -4.27 -7.55
C SER A 133 -11.50 -4.91 -6.96
N LEU A 134 -11.49 -5.21 -5.65
CA LEU A 134 -12.65 -5.78 -4.96
C LEU A 134 -13.80 -4.79 -4.84
N ARG A 135 -13.49 -3.50 -4.58
CA ARG A 135 -14.50 -2.43 -4.59
C ARG A 135 -15.20 -2.34 -5.95
N LEU A 136 -14.43 -2.36 -7.04
CA LEU A 136 -14.95 -2.29 -8.41
C LEU A 136 -15.75 -3.56 -8.79
N ALA A 137 -15.27 -4.74 -8.40
CA ALA A 137 -15.98 -6.00 -8.62
C ALA A 137 -17.32 -6.03 -7.86
N LEU A 138 -17.35 -5.60 -6.59
CA LEU A 138 -18.56 -5.51 -5.78
C LEU A 138 -19.59 -4.51 -6.35
N LEU A 139 -19.14 -3.38 -6.91
CA LEU A 139 -20.04 -2.44 -7.61
C LEU A 139 -20.75 -3.10 -8.81
N GLN A 140 -20.14 -4.16 -9.37
CA GLN A 140 -20.72 -4.96 -10.47
C GLN A 140 -21.47 -6.20 -9.98
N GLY A 141 -21.64 -6.38 -8.65
CA GLY A 141 -22.27 -7.56 -8.06
C GLY A 141 -21.42 -8.83 -8.21
N ARG A 142 -20.11 -8.70 -8.34
CA ARG A 142 -19.19 -9.83 -8.55
C ARG A 142 -18.40 -10.12 -7.28
N TRP A 143 -18.37 -11.42 -6.90
CA TRP A 143 -17.53 -11.97 -5.84
C TRP A 143 -17.15 -13.39 -6.27
N ARG A 144 -15.96 -13.57 -6.78
CA ARG A 144 -15.50 -14.85 -7.35
C ARG A 144 -14.22 -15.29 -6.68
N TYR A 145 -14.30 -16.44 -6.03
CA TYR A 145 -13.11 -17.05 -5.43
C TYR A 145 -12.12 -17.51 -6.51
N THR A 146 -10.85 -17.35 -6.20
CA THR A 146 -9.69 -17.71 -6.99
C THR A 146 -8.88 -18.80 -6.28
N ASP A 147 -7.83 -19.32 -6.91
CA ASP A 147 -6.93 -20.29 -6.29
C ASP A 147 -5.79 -19.59 -5.52
N LEU A 148 -5.57 -18.30 -5.75
CA LEU A 148 -4.56 -17.45 -5.12
C LEU A 148 -5.04 -16.00 -5.08
N GLY A 149 -4.43 -15.16 -4.21
CA GLY A 149 -4.65 -13.72 -4.16
C GLY A 149 -5.75 -13.29 -3.20
N LEU A 150 -6.35 -12.11 -3.47
CA LEU A 150 -7.27 -11.44 -2.53
C LEU A 150 -8.50 -12.28 -2.17
N LEU A 151 -9.02 -13.05 -3.13
CA LEU A 151 -10.18 -13.93 -2.97
C LEU A 151 -9.80 -15.41 -3.03
N ASP A 152 -8.64 -15.77 -2.50
CA ASP A 152 -8.28 -17.18 -2.34
C ASP A 152 -9.41 -17.92 -1.62
N ARG A 153 -9.80 -19.07 -2.16
CA ARG A 153 -10.92 -19.89 -1.63
C ARG A 153 -10.67 -20.44 -0.21
N THR A 154 -9.43 -20.41 0.24
CA THR A 154 -9.03 -20.85 1.58
C THR A 154 -9.07 -19.72 2.61
N HIS A 155 -9.30 -18.47 2.17
CA HIS A 155 -9.50 -17.35 3.08
C HIS A 155 -10.86 -17.45 3.78
N VAL A 156 -10.86 -17.53 5.08
CA VAL A 156 -12.06 -17.57 5.94
C VAL A 156 -12.25 -16.28 6.72
N ARG A 157 -11.24 -15.40 6.75
CA ARG A 157 -11.27 -14.04 7.30
C ARG A 157 -10.78 -13.04 6.28
N PHE A 158 -11.33 -11.84 6.36
CA PHE A 158 -11.01 -10.75 5.45
C PHE A 158 -10.74 -9.49 6.27
N PHE A 159 -9.61 -8.83 6.00
CA PHE A 159 -9.16 -7.69 6.77
C PHE A 159 -9.11 -6.42 5.90
N ASP A 160 -9.63 -5.33 6.43
CA ASP A 160 -9.24 -3.99 6.07
C ASP A 160 -8.20 -3.48 7.08
N ARG A 161 -7.63 -2.31 6.86
CA ARG A 161 -6.64 -1.72 7.76
C ARG A 161 -7.16 -1.62 9.20
N ARG A 162 -8.39 -1.16 9.37
CA ARG A 162 -8.98 -0.95 10.71
C ARG A 162 -9.23 -2.26 11.44
N GLY A 163 -9.75 -3.25 10.73
CA GLY A 163 -10.00 -4.59 11.28
C GLY A 163 -8.71 -5.28 11.69
N LEU A 164 -7.65 -5.17 10.87
CA LEU A 164 -6.33 -5.72 11.19
C LEU A 164 -5.73 -5.06 12.44
N LEU A 165 -5.74 -3.73 12.50
CA LEU A 165 -5.20 -3.01 13.66
C LEU A 165 -5.98 -3.30 14.94
N ALA A 166 -7.32 -3.39 14.86
CA ALA A 166 -8.15 -3.77 16.02
C ALA A 166 -7.88 -5.20 16.50
N LEU A 167 -7.60 -6.14 15.57
CA LEU A 167 -7.20 -7.51 15.91
C LEU A 167 -5.86 -7.52 16.66
N ILE A 168 -4.88 -6.75 16.19
CA ILE A 168 -3.56 -6.61 16.81
C ILE A 168 -3.69 -6.03 18.23
N GLU A 169 -4.46 -4.94 18.39
CA GLU A 169 -4.73 -4.31 19.68
C GLU A 169 -5.45 -5.27 20.64
N GLY A 170 -6.45 -6.02 20.15
CA GLY A 170 -7.19 -7.04 20.93
C GLY A 170 -6.30 -8.16 21.47
N ALA A 171 -5.16 -8.41 20.85
CA ALA A 171 -4.15 -9.37 21.32
C ALA A 171 -3.15 -8.76 22.33
N GLY A 172 -3.28 -7.48 22.71
CA GLY A 172 -2.36 -6.78 23.60
C GLY A 172 -1.06 -6.35 22.89
N LEU A 173 -1.13 -6.12 21.59
CA LEU A 173 -0.04 -5.63 20.76
C LEU A 173 -0.33 -4.21 20.26
N VAL A 174 0.71 -3.47 19.92
CA VAL A 174 0.65 -2.15 19.26
C VAL A 174 1.41 -2.21 17.96
N ALA A 175 0.76 -1.84 16.86
CA ALA A 175 1.39 -1.72 15.55
C ALA A 175 2.37 -0.54 15.55
N THR A 176 3.65 -0.82 15.30
CA THR A 176 4.72 0.18 15.28
C THR A 176 5.14 0.58 13.87
N ASP A 177 4.88 -0.26 12.87
CA ASP A 177 5.16 0.01 11.46
C ASP A 177 4.09 -0.69 10.62
N VAL A 178 3.52 0.01 9.64
CA VAL A 178 2.51 -0.53 8.71
C VAL A 178 2.91 -0.16 7.30
N ARG A 179 3.34 -1.14 6.53
CA ARG A 179 3.80 -0.98 5.15
C ARG A 179 2.85 -1.65 4.17
N PRO A 180 2.31 -0.94 3.20
CA PRO A 180 1.51 -1.54 2.15
C PRO A 180 2.41 -2.14 1.06
N THR A 181 1.99 -3.24 0.45
CA THR A 181 2.29 -3.48 -0.95
C THR A 181 1.21 -2.86 -1.80
N THR A 182 1.53 -2.40 -3.00
CA THR A 182 0.60 -1.69 -3.86
C THR A 182 0.44 -2.36 -5.20
N ALA A 183 -0.78 -2.35 -5.72
CA ALA A 183 -1.10 -2.78 -7.08
C ALA A 183 -2.23 -1.91 -7.66
N ASP A 184 -2.21 -1.72 -8.98
CA ASP A 184 -3.33 -1.05 -9.65
C ASP A 184 -4.59 -1.91 -9.56
N PRO A 185 -5.78 -1.33 -9.27
CA PRO A 185 -7.04 -2.07 -9.17
C PRO A 185 -7.41 -2.92 -10.40
N LEU A 186 -6.89 -2.58 -11.57
CA LEU A 186 -7.11 -3.34 -12.81
C LEU A 186 -5.96 -4.27 -13.18
N GLY A 187 -4.88 -4.30 -12.38
CA GLY A 187 -3.65 -5.05 -12.64
C GLY A 187 -3.48 -6.31 -11.77
N VAL A 188 -4.54 -6.77 -11.10
CA VAL A 188 -4.53 -7.94 -10.23
C VAL A 188 -5.49 -9.02 -10.75
N GLU A 189 -5.52 -10.19 -10.08
CA GLU A 189 -6.29 -11.37 -10.45
C GLU A 189 -7.82 -11.21 -10.38
N VAL A 190 -8.31 -10.14 -9.77
CA VAL A 190 -9.76 -9.88 -9.62
C VAL A 190 -10.38 -9.42 -10.93
N ASP A 191 -11.38 -10.16 -11.41
CA ASP A 191 -12.08 -9.89 -12.67
C ASP A 191 -12.99 -8.66 -12.55
N VAL A 192 -12.60 -7.56 -13.20
CA VAL A 192 -13.35 -6.30 -13.29
C VAL A 192 -13.66 -6.00 -14.76
N ASP A 193 -14.95 -5.90 -15.09
CA ASP A 193 -15.41 -5.45 -16.41
C ASP A 193 -15.36 -3.90 -16.45
N TRP A 194 -14.14 -3.37 -16.56
CA TRP A 194 -13.91 -1.93 -16.47
C TRP A 194 -14.63 -1.09 -17.55
N PRO A 195 -14.91 -1.57 -18.81
CA PRO A 195 -15.69 -0.82 -19.77
C PRO A 195 -17.16 -0.62 -19.37
N ALA A 196 -17.70 -1.49 -18.51
CA ALA A 196 -19.08 -1.39 -18.04
C ALA A 196 -19.22 -0.50 -16.79
N LEU A 197 -18.13 0.05 -16.28
CA LEU A 197 -18.14 0.93 -15.12
C LEU A 197 -18.45 2.39 -15.51
N PRO A 198 -19.12 3.17 -14.63
CA PRO A 198 -19.33 4.59 -14.86
C PRO A 198 -18.02 5.35 -15.06
N PRO A 199 -18.00 6.39 -15.93
CA PRO A 199 -16.81 7.23 -16.11
C PRO A 199 -16.31 7.84 -14.80
N GLY A 200 -14.99 7.80 -14.58
CA GLY A 200 -14.31 8.38 -13.41
C GLY A 200 -14.34 7.54 -12.14
N VAL A 201 -15.13 6.45 -12.08
CA VAL A 201 -15.21 5.62 -10.86
C VAL A 201 -13.89 4.89 -10.55
N ILE A 202 -13.15 4.50 -11.58
CA ILE A 202 -11.86 3.82 -11.41
C ILE A 202 -10.85 4.77 -10.76
N ASP A 203 -10.75 6.00 -11.26
CA ASP A 203 -9.83 7.00 -10.71
C ASP A 203 -10.24 7.39 -9.30
N TRP A 204 -11.55 7.56 -9.07
CA TRP A 204 -12.06 7.81 -7.73
C TRP A 204 -11.69 6.69 -6.74
N VAL A 205 -11.79 5.42 -7.15
CA VAL A 205 -11.40 4.27 -6.30
C VAL A 205 -9.89 4.23 -6.04
N ARG A 206 -9.07 4.57 -7.04
CA ARG A 206 -7.61 4.65 -6.87
C ARG A 206 -7.18 5.69 -5.83
N GLU A 207 -7.92 6.81 -5.77
CA GLU A 207 -7.66 7.92 -4.84
C GLU A 207 -8.19 7.67 -3.42
N GLN A 208 -9.03 6.65 -3.22
CA GLN A 208 -9.52 6.35 -1.89
C GLN A 208 -8.43 5.77 -0.98
N PRO A 209 -8.51 5.99 0.34
CA PRO A 209 -7.61 5.33 1.30
C PRO A 209 -7.54 3.82 1.05
N ASP A 210 -6.31 3.30 0.98
CA ASP A 210 -6.01 1.89 0.71
C ASP A 210 -6.57 1.34 -0.62
N GLY A 211 -6.98 2.20 -1.55
CA GLY A 211 -7.52 1.80 -2.86
C GLY A 211 -6.52 1.02 -3.72
N GLN A 212 -5.23 1.31 -3.57
CA GLN A 212 -4.14 0.61 -4.25
C GLN A 212 -3.33 -0.29 -3.31
N THR A 213 -3.65 -0.35 -2.01
CA THR A 213 -3.00 -1.26 -1.07
C THR A 213 -3.47 -2.68 -1.31
N TYR A 214 -2.57 -3.56 -1.76
CA TYR A 214 -2.87 -4.97 -2.05
C TYR A 214 -2.77 -5.84 -0.79
N GLN A 215 -1.67 -5.69 -0.03
CA GLN A 215 -1.47 -6.33 1.27
C GLN A 215 -0.98 -5.33 2.30
N PHE A 216 -1.26 -5.60 3.56
CA PHE A 216 -0.63 -4.92 4.70
C PHE A 216 0.50 -5.79 5.24
N VAL A 217 1.66 -5.18 5.48
CA VAL A 217 2.76 -5.79 6.23
C VAL A 217 2.96 -4.95 7.49
N VAL A 218 2.79 -5.56 8.65
CA VAL A 218 2.74 -4.87 9.93
C VAL A 218 3.79 -5.44 10.88
N ARG A 219 4.54 -4.56 11.55
CA ARG A 219 5.30 -4.91 12.74
C ARG A 219 4.56 -4.43 13.97
N ALA A 220 4.36 -5.32 14.93
CA ALA A 220 3.71 -5.01 16.19
C ALA A 220 4.55 -5.48 17.39
N VAL A 221 4.47 -4.76 18.50
CA VAL A 221 5.18 -5.06 19.76
C VAL A 221 4.16 -5.17 20.89
N ARG A 222 4.55 -5.73 22.05
CA ARG A 222 3.67 -5.76 23.22
C ARG A 222 3.27 -4.35 23.65
N ALA A 223 2.02 -4.17 24.03
CA ALA A 223 1.49 -2.93 24.62
C ALA A 223 1.99 -2.82 26.08
N ASP A 224 3.29 -2.60 26.24
CA ASP A 224 3.97 -2.33 27.51
C ASP A 224 4.72 -1.00 27.41
N ALA A 225 5.35 -0.56 28.49
CA ALA A 225 6.05 0.73 28.52
C ALA A 225 7.13 0.88 27.45
N ASP A 226 7.82 -0.23 27.06
CA ASP A 226 8.83 -0.22 26.00
C ASP A 226 8.17 -0.17 24.61
N GLY A 227 7.03 -0.87 24.44
CA GLY A 227 6.21 -0.82 23.22
C GLY A 227 5.62 0.56 22.98
N ASP A 228 5.10 1.21 24.01
CA ASP A 228 4.57 2.57 23.95
C ASP A 228 5.64 3.58 23.52
N LEU A 229 6.82 3.51 24.12
CA LEU A 229 7.95 4.37 23.75
C LEU A 229 8.41 4.14 22.29
N GLN A 230 8.47 2.89 21.85
CA GLN A 230 8.85 2.57 20.48
C GLN A 230 7.79 3.04 19.49
N THR A 231 6.52 2.87 19.82
CA THR A 231 5.39 3.37 19.01
C THR A 231 5.44 4.89 18.88
N MET A 232 5.67 5.59 19.99
CA MET A 232 5.80 7.06 19.98
C MET A 232 6.97 7.52 19.11
N ARG A 233 8.13 6.84 19.17
CA ARG A 233 9.29 7.16 18.33
C ARG A 233 8.99 6.96 16.85
N THR A 234 8.44 5.80 16.47
CA THR A 234 8.07 5.51 15.08
C THR A 234 7.06 6.53 14.57
N ARG A 235 6.05 6.87 15.38
CA ARG A 235 5.05 7.87 14.99
C ARG A 235 5.64 9.28 14.85
N LEU A 236 6.60 9.63 15.69
CA LEU A 236 7.33 10.90 15.58
C LEU A 236 8.12 10.97 14.26
N GLU A 237 8.85 9.90 13.92
CA GLU A 237 9.63 9.81 12.67
C GLU A 237 8.72 9.89 11.42
N GLU A 238 7.57 9.22 11.45
CA GLU A 238 6.56 9.31 10.38
C GLU A 238 6.05 10.75 10.22
N LEU A 239 5.63 11.39 11.31
CA LEU A 239 5.12 12.75 11.29
C LEU A 239 6.18 13.77 10.83
N GLU A 240 7.43 13.57 11.20
CA GLU A 240 8.55 14.37 10.70
C GLU A 240 8.77 14.18 9.19
N GLY A 241 8.59 12.96 8.69
CA GLY A 241 8.60 12.63 7.25
C GLY A 241 7.47 13.34 6.51
N GLU A 242 6.23 13.15 6.94
CA GLU A 242 5.04 13.80 6.37
C GLU A 242 5.17 15.33 6.36
N LEU A 243 5.68 15.92 7.45
CA LEU A 243 5.90 17.36 7.56
C LEU A 243 6.96 17.85 6.56
N ARG A 244 8.02 17.08 6.33
CA ARG A 244 9.05 17.40 5.35
C ARG A 244 8.48 17.39 3.94
N GLU A 245 7.76 16.34 3.56
CA GLU A 245 7.09 16.23 2.26
C GLU A 245 6.07 17.35 2.04
N ALA A 246 5.24 17.66 3.03
CA ALA A 246 4.27 18.74 2.95
C ALA A 246 4.96 20.12 2.76
N ARG A 247 6.10 20.35 3.42
CA ARG A 247 6.89 21.58 3.25
C ARG A 247 7.48 21.66 1.84
N GLU A 248 8.00 20.58 1.29
CA GLU A 248 8.54 20.54 -0.07
C GLU A 248 7.44 20.79 -1.11
N GLN A 249 6.27 20.15 -0.96
CA GLN A 249 5.12 20.38 -1.83
C GLN A 249 4.62 21.83 -1.75
N SER A 250 4.56 22.39 -0.55
CA SER A 250 4.17 23.79 -0.34
C SER A 250 5.15 24.75 -1.03
N ALA A 251 6.46 24.53 -0.88
CA ALA A 251 7.49 25.34 -1.53
C ALA A 251 7.42 25.25 -3.07
N GLN A 252 7.17 24.05 -3.60
CA GLN A 252 6.98 23.86 -5.06
C GLN A 252 5.71 24.57 -5.56
N ALA A 253 4.60 24.48 -4.82
CA ALA A 253 3.36 25.16 -5.16
C ALA A 253 3.54 26.69 -5.15
N GLN A 254 4.23 27.22 -4.16
CA GLN A 254 4.53 28.64 -4.06
C GLN A 254 5.42 29.11 -5.24
N ALA A 255 6.46 28.34 -5.59
CA ALA A 255 7.30 28.65 -6.74
C ALA A 255 6.53 28.63 -8.09
N ARG A 256 5.58 27.70 -8.24
CA ARG A 256 4.68 27.67 -9.41
C ARG A 256 3.76 28.86 -9.46
N ALA A 257 3.16 29.25 -8.33
CA ALA A 257 2.30 30.43 -8.22
C ALA A 257 3.05 31.73 -8.58
N GLU A 258 4.27 31.89 -8.08
CA GLU A 258 5.11 33.05 -8.41
C GLU A 258 5.50 33.11 -9.89
N ARG A 259 5.78 31.96 -10.54
CA ARG A 259 6.01 31.89 -11.99
C ARG A 259 4.77 32.29 -12.76
N ALA A 260 3.60 31.73 -12.43
CA ALA A 260 2.33 32.05 -13.06
C ALA A 260 1.98 33.53 -12.93
N ALA A 261 2.23 34.13 -11.77
CA ALA A 261 2.02 35.56 -11.56
C ALA A 261 2.90 36.43 -12.47
N ARG A 262 4.21 36.10 -12.59
CA ARG A 262 5.13 36.79 -13.52
C ARG A 262 4.72 36.65 -14.98
N ASP A 263 4.29 35.44 -15.37
CA ASP A 263 3.84 35.18 -16.76
C ASP A 263 2.55 35.96 -17.07
N LEU A 264 1.64 36.06 -16.11
CA LEU A 264 0.41 36.84 -16.24
C LEU A 264 0.72 38.34 -16.39
N GLU A 265 1.61 38.88 -15.55
CA GLU A 265 2.03 40.29 -15.64
C GLU A 265 2.68 40.60 -17.01
N ALA A 266 3.57 39.72 -17.48
CA ALA A 266 4.18 39.85 -18.80
C ALA A 266 3.16 39.73 -19.94
N ALA A 267 2.12 38.92 -19.80
CA ALA A 267 1.05 38.80 -20.77
C ALA A 267 0.16 40.06 -20.79
N GLN A 268 -0.16 40.62 -19.62
CA GLN A 268 -0.91 41.89 -19.51
C GLN A 268 -0.14 43.06 -20.13
N HIS A 269 1.16 43.17 -19.89
CA HIS A 269 2.00 44.16 -20.55
C HIS A 269 1.97 44.06 -22.07
N ARG A 270 2.16 42.84 -22.62
CA ARG A 270 2.08 42.58 -24.07
C ARG A 270 0.71 42.93 -24.65
N ALA A 271 -0.36 42.62 -23.92
CA ALA A 271 -1.71 42.96 -24.35
C ALA A 271 -1.92 44.48 -24.40
N GLY A 272 -1.46 45.21 -23.36
CA GLY A 272 -1.50 46.67 -23.34
C GLY A 272 -0.72 47.34 -24.49
N ASP A 273 0.48 46.86 -24.74
CA ASP A 273 1.32 47.34 -25.90
C ASP A 273 0.60 47.09 -27.24
N ALA A 274 0.01 45.91 -27.43
CA ALA A 274 -0.75 45.56 -28.63
C ALA A 274 -1.98 46.46 -28.82
N GLU A 275 -2.71 46.77 -27.76
CA GLU A 275 -3.85 47.67 -27.75
C GLU A 275 -3.41 49.11 -28.13
N GLN A 276 -2.29 49.60 -27.58
CA GLN A 276 -1.72 50.89 -27.97
C GLN A 276 -1.34 50.95 -29.41
N GLN A 277 -0.66 49.91 -29.94
CA GLN A 277 -0.29 49.80 -31.35
C GLN A 277 -1.51 49.77 -32.25
N LEU A 278 -2.54 49.01 -31.89
CA LEU A 278 -3.81 48.96 -32.62
C LEU A 278 -4.49 50.31 -32.67
N HIS A 279 -4.53 51.02 -31.53
CA HIS A 279 -5.09 52.36 -31.45
C HIS A 279 -4.29 53.37 -32.29
N ALA A 280 -2.96 53.28 -32.26
CA ALA A 280 -2.09 54.13 -33.07
C ALA A 280 -2.34 53.92 -34.59
N VAL A 281 -2.47 52.66 -35.04
CA VAL A 281 -2.79 52.36 -36.43
C VAL A 281 -4.16 52.86 -36.82
N GLN A 282 -5.17 52.68 -35.96
CA GLN A 282 -6.56 53.12 -36.18
C GLN A 282 -6.69 54.66 -36.20
N SER A 283 -5.80 55.38 -35.53
CA SER A 283 -5.77 56.83 -35.48
C SER A 283 -5.12 57.45 -36.71
N THR A 284 -4.40 56.69 -37.55
CA THR A 284 -3.72 57.22 -38.75
C THR A 284 -4.74 57.71 -39.76
N VAL A 285 -4.38 58.76 -40.53
CA VAL A 285 -5.23 59.34 -41.60
C VAL A 285 -5.52 58.25 -42.65
N THR A 286 -4.56 57.42 -42.98
CA THR A 286 -4.72 56.30 -43.97
C THR A 286 -5.77 55.28 -43.51
N TRP A 287 -5.84 54.91 -42.21
CA TRP A 287 -6.83 54.00 -41.72
C TRP A 287 -8.23 54.62 -41.72
N ARG A 288 -8.34 55.88 -41.28
CA ARG A 288 -9.61 56.64 -41.30
C ARG A 288 -10.18 56.82 -42.71
N THR A 289 -9.34 57.11 -43.65
CA THR A 289 -9.77 57.28 -45.07
C THR A 289 -10.13 55.96 -45.75
N LEU A 290 -9.59 54.81 -45.33
CA LEU A 290 -9.94 53.48 -45.85
C LEU A 290 -11.10 52.81 -45.06
N ALA A 291 -11.54 53.33 -43.92
CA ALA A 291 -12.60 52.75 -43.12
C ALA A 291 -13.98 52.88 -43.83
N ALA A 292 -14.23 53.94 -44.51
CA ALA A 292 -15.48 54.18 -45.26
C ALA A 292 -15.70 53.16 -46.40
N PRO A 293 -14.73 52.90 -47.29
CA PRO A 293 -14.86 51.84 -48.29
C PRO A 293 -15.02 50.43 -47.72
N ARG A 294 -14.35 50.08 -46.61
CA ARG A 294 -14.50 48.77 -45.94
C ARG A 294 -15.88 48.55 -45.36
N ARG A 295 -16.53 49.54 -44.79
CA ARG A 295 -17.92 49.45 -44.33
C ARG A 295 -18.89 49.21 -45.45
N VAL A 296 -18.70 49.88 -46.58
CA VAL A 296 -19.50 49.68 -47.80
C VAL A 296 -19.30 48.27 -48.39
N TYR A 297 -18.06 47.79 -48.45
CA TYR A 297 -17.75 46.44 -48.94
C TYR A 297 -18.29 45.31 -48.01
N GLY A 298 -18.30 45.52 -46.71
CA GLY A 298 -18.90 44.59 -45.71
C GLY A 298 -20.42 44.50 -45.85
N LEU A 299 -21.10 45.61 -46.10
CA LEU A 299 -22.55 45.67 -46.34
C LEU A 299 -22.94 45.00 -47.67
N MET A 300 -22.11 45.15 -48.75
CA MET A 300 -22.33 44.47 -50.04
C MET A 300 -22.15 42.96 -49.97
N LYS A 301 -21.24 42.44 -49.09
CA LYS A 301 -21.02 41.00 -48.92
C LYS A 301 -21.99 40.30 -48.01
N GLY A 302 -22.59 41.05 -47.07
CA GLY A 302 -23.63 40.51 -46.15
C GLY A 302 -25.02 40.34 -46.78
N GLY A 303 -25.26 40.96 -47.97
CA GLY A 303 -26.55 40.89 -48.68
C GLY A 303 -26.77 39.69 -49.61
N ARG A 304 -25.83 38.72 -49.65
CA ARG A 304 -25.92 37.52 -50.53
C ARG A 304 -25.98 36.21 -49.75
N ARG A 305 -26.69 36.16 -48.65
CA ARG A 305 -27.15 34.89 -48.07
C ARG A 305 -28.62 35.02 -47.67
N ARG A 306 -29.45 34.71 -48.62
CA ARG A 306 -30.79 34.11 -48.44
C ARG A 306 -30.85 32.89 -49.33
#